data_5a130beacaac2de6542fc4f5ce73b16b
#
_entry.id   5a130beacaac2de6542fc4f5ce73b16b
#
_cell.length_a   1.000
_cell.length_b   1.000
_cell.length_c   1.000
_cell.angle_alpha   90.00
_cell.angle_beta   90.00
_cell.angle_gamma   90.00
#
_symmetry.space_group_name_H-M   'P 1'
#
loop_
_entity.id
_entity.type
_entity.pdbx_description
1 polymer ?
#
loop_
_entity_poly.entity_id
_entity_poly.type
_entity_poly.pdbx_seq_one_letter_code
_entity_poly.pdbx_strand_id
1 'polypeptide(L)'
;MAAKKNSGKKKARTTTKKSKSGKTGCSFVSLLVALAILGSITYFVSRHKGRGETGIGKEITKPKNDKYKVIGIDISHHNGTIKWDKVKEDGVKFAYIKATQGTTHINRRHKKNYDKAKNEGITSGFYHFFMFEKDGAEQAKFFLENSTLEGKDLPPALDVEYSPPSTIRRTGEKYIKGRIREITRFDSVIYEETGIHPVIYTNKECYKDLIKGHFDNNEIWICDLNSEENPNIEEKWVLWQYSHKGKVNGISFDVDMDVFNGTEEDFRAWIETYQ
;
A
#
# COMPACT_ATOMS: atom_id res chain seq x y z
N MET A 1 -60.23 -51.87 -29.18
CA MET A 1 -61.32 -51.83 -28.18
C MET A 1 -61.02 -50.61 -27.33
N ALA A 2 -61.55 -49.49 -27.57
CA ALA A 2 -62.79 -48.87 -27.18
C ALA A 2 -63.02 -48.79 -25.67
N ALA A 3 -62.94 -47.55 -25.16
CA ALA A 3 -63.97 -46.80 -24.40
C ALA A 3 -63.28 -45.61 -23.67
N LYS A 4 -63.48 -44.43 -24.03
CA LYS A 4 -64.53 -43.39 -23.91
C LYS A 4 -65.04 -43.07 -22.49
N LYS A 5 -65.01 -41.74 -22.24
CA LYS A 5 -65.84 -40.87 -21.36
C LYS A 5 -65.28 -40.51 -20.01
N ASN A 6 -65.46 -39.31 -19.45
CA ASN A 6 -66.27 -38.12 -19.77
C ASN A 6 -65.89 -36.96 -18.86
N SER A 7 -65.88 -35.79 -19.38
CA SER A 7 -66.24 -34.47 -18.92
C SER A 7 -66.55 -34.21 -17.44
N GLY A 8 -66.04 -33.12 -16.95
CA GLY A 8 -66.48 -32.43 -15.71
C GLY A 8 -65.85 -31.06 -15.57
N LYS A 9 -66.44 -30.04 -16.20
CA LYS A 9 -66.16 -28.62 -15.93
C LYS A 9 -66.65 -28.29 -14.53
N LYS A 10 -65.75 -27.80 -13.63
CA LYS A 10 -66.14 -26.97 -12.52
C LYS A 10 -65.36 -25.67 -12.55
N LYS A 11 -66.14 -24.58 -12.64
CA LYS A 11 -65.68 -23.20 -12.45
C LYS A 11 -65.16 -23.05 -11.01
N ALA A 12 -63.96 -22.53 -10.84
CA ALA A 12 -63.46 -22.07 -9.55
C ALA A 12 -63.17 -20.57 -9.64
N ARG A 13 -63.69 -19.95 -8.70
CA ARG A 13 -63.85 -18.56 -8.34
C ARG A 13 -62.49 -17.89 -8.08
N THR A 14 -62.27 -16.82 -8.79
CA THR A 14 -61.11 -15.92 -8.63
C THR A 14 -61.22 -15.19 -7.28
N THR A 15 -60.29 -15.43 -6.39
CA THR A 15 -60.06 -14.58 -5.20
C THR A 15 -58.73 -13.86 -5.42
N THR A 16 -58.81 -12.60 -5.70
CA THR A 16 -57.67 -11.67 -5.69
C THR A 16 -57.13 -11.49 -4.28
N LYS A 17 -55.96 -12.06 -4.00
CA LYS A 17 -55.16 -11.71 -2.85
C LYS A 17 -54.25 -10.54 -3.21
N LYS A 18 -54.48 -9.40 -2.59
CA LYS A 18 -53.58 -8.25 -2.55
C LYS A 18 -52.21 -8.68 -2.04
N SER A 19 -51.18 -8.61 -2.87
CA SER A 19 -49.81 -8.71 -2.49
C SER A 19 -49.41 -7.42 -1.74
N LYS A 20 -49.03 -7.55 -0.48
CA LYS A 20 -48.40 -6.47 0.28
C LYS A 20 -46.99 -6.29 -0.26
N SER A 21 -46.70 -5.09 -0.75
CA SER A 21 -45.37 -4.59 -1.06
C SER A 21 -44.43 -4.79 0.14
N GLY A 22 -43.48 -5.71 0.01
CA GLY A 22 -42.37 -5.84 0.93
C GLY A 22 -41.42 -4.66 0.72
N LYS A 23 -41.31 -3.80 1.71
CA LYS A 23 -40.26 -2.77 1.78
C LYS A 23 -38.93 -3.51 1.78
N THR A 24 -38.15 -3.33 0.75
CA THR A 24 -36.74 -3.70 0.68
C THR A 24 -36.03 -2.92 1.78
N GLY A 25 -35.72 -3.59 2.87
CA GLY A 25 -34.82 -3.09 3.89
C GLY A 25 -33.44 -3.00 3.26
N CYS A 26 -33.03 -1.78 2.88
CA CYS A 26 -31.66 -1.51 2.55
C CYS A 26 -30.84 -1.86 3.81
N SER A 27 -30.00 -2.86 3.68
CA SER A 27 -29.26 -3.41 4.82
C SER A 27 -28.44 -2.30 5.47
N PHE A 28 -28.62 -2.08 6.75
CA PHE A 28 -27.84 -1.16 7.60
C PHE A 28 -26.33 -1.39 7.42
N VAL A 29 -25.92 -2.59 7.08
CA VAL A 29 -24.54 -2.99 6.79
C VAL A 29 -23.99 -2.28 5.55
N SER A 30 -24.79 -2.12 4.48
CA SER A 30 -24.36 -1.42 3.27
C SER A 30 -24.17 0.08 3.50
N LEU A 31 -24.96 0.66 4.40
CA LEU A 31 -24.84 2.09 4.77
C LEU A 31 -23.60 2.34 5.64
N LEU A 32 -23.28 1.42 6.56
CA LEU A 32 -22.08 1.52 7.40
C LEU A 32 -20.79 1.35 6.59
N VAL A 33 -20.76 0.47 5.60
CA VAL A 33 -19.62 0.32 4.69
C VAL A 33 -19.43 1.57 3.82
N ALA A 34 -20.52 2.16 3.32
CA ALA A 34 -20.45 3.42 2.55
C ALA A 34 -19.97 4.59 3.42
N LEU A 35 -20.40 4.66 4.69
CA LEU A 35 -19.94 5.69 5.64
C LEU A 35 -18.48 5.48 6.08
N ALA A 36 -18.01 4.25 6.19
CA ALA A 36 -16.60 3.95 6.47
C ALA A 36 -15.69 4.34 5.30
N ILE A 37 -16.12 4.11 4.06
CA ILE A 37 -15.40 4.54 2.86
C ILE A 37 -15.40 6.08 2.74
N LEU A 38 -16.51 6.75 3.02
CA LEU A 38 -16.59 8.20 3.07
C LEU A 38 -15.79 8.79 4.24
N GLY A 39 -15.79 8.13 5.39
CA GLY A 39 -15.00 8.52 6.57
C GLY A 39 -13.49 8.41 6.33
N SER A 40 -13.03 7.37 5.65
CA SER A 40 -11.63 7.22 5.27
C SER A 40 -11.21 8.24 4.19
N ILE A 41 -12.08 8.53 3.24
CA ILE A 41 -11.86 9.57 2.23
C ILE A 41 -11.84 10.96 2.89
N THR A 42 -12.75 11.25 3.82
CA THR A 42 -12.79 12.54 4.53
C THR A 42 -11.64 12.69 5.53
N TYR A 43 -11.22 11.64 6.21
CA TYR A 43 -10.04 11.65 7.08
C TYR A 43 -8.77 11.89 6.25
N PHE A 44 -8.62 11.23 5.11
CA PHE A 44 -7.49 11.42 4.20
C PHE A 44 -7.53 12.79 3.51
N VAL A 45 -8.70 13.26 3.05
CA VAL A 45 -8.88 14.60 2.46
C VAL A 45 -8.72 15.71 3.49
N SER A 46 -9.14 15.50 4.75
CA SER A 46 -8.90 16.44 5.84
C SER A 46 -7.42 16.54 6.20
N ARG A 47 -6.67 15.44 6.08
CA ARG A 47 -5.21 15.41 6.30
C ARG A 47 -4.43 16.12 5.19
N HIS A 48 -5.03 16.23 3.97
CA HIS A 48 -4.41 16.83 2.80
C HIS A 48 -5.02 18.17 2.36
N LYS A 49 -5.84 18.83 3.18
CA LYS A 49 -6.20 20.24 2.96
C LYS A 49 -5.04 21.18 3.33
N GLY A 50 -3.87 20.91 2.78
CA GLY A 50 -2.82 21.90 2.62
C GLY A 50 -3.14 22.75 1.40
N ARG A 51 -3.41 24.02 1.62
CA ARG A 51 -3.63 25.07 0.62
C ARG A 51 -2.47 25.07 -0.37
N GLY A 52 -2.75 24.91 -1.67
CA GLY A 52 -1.74 25.04 -2.71
C GLY A 52 -1.12 26.44 -2.69
N GLU A 53 0.00 26.56 -2.01
CA GLU A 53 0.91 27.67 -2.21
C GLU A 53 1.89 27.27 -3.29
N THR A 54 1.98 28.09 -4.34
CA THR A 54 3.03 28.03 -5.36
C THR A 54 4.38 28.20 -4.64
N GLY A 55 5.05 27.07 -4.37
CA GLY A 55 6.26 27.06 -3.58
C GLY A 55 7.43 27.65 -4.34
N ILE A 56 7.81 28.85 -3.94
CA ILE A 56 9.14 29.39 -4.19
C ILE A 56 9.99 28.93 -2.99
N GLY A 57 10.92 28.03 -3.22
CA GLY A 57 12.05 27.79 -2.33
C GLY A 57 11.75 27.19 -0.95
N LYS A 58 10.86 26.20 -0.83
CA LYS A 58 10.77 25.43 0.41
C LYS A 58 11.97 24.48 0.50
N GLU A 59 12.69 24.58 1.61
CA GLU A 59 13.77 23.63 1.90
C GLU A 59 13.18 22.22 2.08
N ILE A 60 13.85 21.21 1.49
CA ILE A 60 13.47 19.82 1.65
C ILE A 60 13.45 19.44 3.15
N THR A 61 12.41 18.74 3.56
CA THR A 61 12.34 18.21 4.92
C THR A 61 13.43 17.14 5.14
N LYS A 62 14.37 17.40 6.04
CA LYS A 62 15.45 16.47 6.38
C LYS A 62 15.20 15.79 7.72
N PRO A 63 15.78 14.60 7.95
CA PRO A 63 15.80 14.01 9.28
C PRO A 63 16.60 14.91 10.23
N LYS A 64 16.28 14.88 11.51
CA LYS A 64 17.02 15.67 12.52
C LYS A 64 18.48 15.21 12.64
N ASN A 65 18.74 13.94 12.39
CA ASN A 65 20.08 13.37 12.44
C ASN A 65 20.79 13.53 11.08
N ASP A 66 21.83 14.33 11.05
CA ASP A 66 22.67 14.59 9.86
C ASP A 66 23.47 13.38 9.36
N LYS A 67 23.44 12.26 10.08
CA LYS A 67 24.08 11.00 9.68
C LYS A 67 23.50 10.48 8.36
N TYR A 68 22.21 10.65 8.13
CA TYR A 68 21.51 10.09 6.99
C TYR A 68 21.54 11.04 5.80
N LYS A 69 22.34 10.71 4.78
CA LYS A 69 22.55 11.55 3.60
C LYS A 69 21.78 11.09 2.36
N VAL A 70 21.37 9.83 2.32
CA VAL A 70 20.60 9.27 1.20
C VAL A 70 19.11 9.42 1.52
N ILE A 71 18.54 10.50 1.00
CA ILE A 71 17.14 10.87 1.21
C ILE A 71 16.30 10.29 0.09
N GLY A 72 15.17 9.69 0.45
CA GLY A 72 14.15 9.18 -0.44
C GLY A 72 12.77 9.70 -0.12
N ILE A 73 11.85 9.30 -0.95
CA ILE A 73 10.42 9.53 -0.77
C ILE A 73 9.64 8.28 -1.12
N ASP A 74 8.47 8.10 -0.54
CA ASP A 74 7.50 7.19 -1.09
C ASP A 74 6.22 7.92 -1.49
N ILE A 75 5.65 7.47 -2.60
CA ILE A 75 4.56 8.16 -3.25
C ILE A 75 3.44 7.24 -3.71
N SER A 76 2.26 7.83 -3.82
CA SER A 76 1.10 7.23 -4.45
C SER A 76 0.38 8.23 -5.36
N HIS A 77 -0.79 7.85 -5.88
CA HIS A 77 -1.63 8.77 -6.66
C HIS A 77 -2.09 10.02 -5.88
N HIS A 78 -2.00 10.00 -4.56
CA HIS A 78 -2.38 11.13 -3.68
C HIS A 78 -1.42 12.31 -3.79
N ASN A 79 -0.16 12.09 -4.17
CA ASN A 79 0.82 13.15 -4.34
C ASN A 79 0.64 13.96 -5.63
N GLY A 80 -0.37 13.61 -6.44
CA GLY A 80 -0.76 14.38 -7.60
C GLY A 80 0.22 14.30 -8.77
N THR A 81 0.48 15.43 -9.42
CA THR A 81 1.47 15.53 -10.50
C THR A 81 2.80 15.98 -9.92
N ILE A 82 3.84 15.25 -10.21
CA ILE A 82 5.19 15.47 -9.69
C ILE A 82 6.08 16.04 -10.80
N LYS A 83 6.85 17.07 -10.48
CA LYS A 83 7.91 17.64 -11.30
C LYS A 83 9.24 17.03 -10.83
N TRP A 84 9.63 15.93 -11.46
CA TRP A 84 10.74 15.10 -11.02
C TRP A 84 12.11 15.78 -11.15
N ASP A 85 12.27 16.70 -12.10
CA ASP A 85 13.42 17.60 -12.21
C ASP A 85 13.64 18.37 -10.90
N LYS A 86 12.57 18.93 -10.33
CA LYS A 86 12.64 19.66 -9.05
C LYS A 86 12.88 18.76 -7.85
N VAL A 87 12.31 17.57 -7.86
CA VAL A 87 12.57 16.56 -6.82
C VAL A 87 14.03 16.17 -6.79
N LYS A 88 14.64 15.99 -7.99
CA LYS A 88 16.08 15.71 -8.12
C LYS A 88 16.96 16.87 -7.65
N GLU A 89 16.60 18.11 -8.02
CA GLU A 89 17.30 19.32 -7.57
C GLU A 89 17.32 19.46 -6.04
N ASP A 90 16.26 19.02 -5.34
CA ASP A 90 16.19 18.99 -3.89
C ASP A 90 17.07 17.89 -3.25
N GLY A 91 17.70 17.04 -4.05
CA GLY A 91 18.63 16.03 -3.57
C GLY A 91 18.02 14.68 -3.23
N VAL A 92 16.75 14.43 -3.59
CA VAL A 92 16.13 13.10 -3.45
C VAL A 92 16.90 12.10 -4.32
N LYS A 93 17.32 10.99 -3.71
CA LYS A 93 18.14 9.94 -4.34
C LYS A 93 17.32 8.75 -4.81
N PHE A 94 16.25 8.42 -4.07
CA PHE A 94 15.41 7.27 -4.40
C PHE A 94 13.92 7.55 -4.18
N ALA A 95 13.08 6.75 -4.84
CA ALA A 95 11.63 6.85 -4.71
C ALA A 95 10.95 5.48 -4.77
N TYR A 96 10.22 5.10 -3.74
CA TYR A 96 9.26 4.01 -3.81
C TYR A 96 7.91 4.50 -4.32
N ILE A 97 7.33 3.76 -5.25
CA ILE A 97 6.11 4.16 -5.95
C ILE A 97 5.05 3.07 -5.76
N LYS A 98 3.90 3.43 -5.16
CA LYS A 98 2.79 2.49 -5.03
C LYS A 98 2.37 1.98 -6.41
N ALA A 99 2.52 0.67 -6.65
CA ALA A 99 2.03 0.04 -7.88
C ALA A 99 0.60 -0.47 -7.70
N THR A 100 0.40 -1.30 -6.69
CA THR A 100 -0.85 -2.03 -6.49
C THR A 100 -1.29 -2.08 -5.03
N GLN A 101 -2.53 -2.52 -4.81
CA GLN A 101 -3.08 -2.79 -3.47
C GLN A 101 -4.08 -3.94 -3.57
N GLY A 102 -3.96 -4.92 -2.67
CA GLY A 102 -4.81 -6.11 -2.69
C GLY A 102 -4.73 -6.83 -4.04
N THR A 103 -5.82 -7.40 -4.51
CA THR A 103 -5.85 -8.22 -5.74
C THR A 103 -6.43 -7.48 -6.96
N THR A 104 -6.77 -6.20 -6.85
CA THR A 104 -7.54 -5.52 -7.91
C THR A 104 -7.21 -4.05 -8.13
N HIS A 105 -6.57 -3.38 -7.17
CA HIS A 105 -6.32 -1.96 -7.27
C HIS A 105 -4.95 -1.67 -7.87
N ILE A 106 -4.93 -0.92 -8.97
CA ILE A 106 -3.70 -0.41 -9.61
C ILE A 106 -3.60 1.10 -9.38
N ASN A 107 -2.45 1.57 -8.94
CA ASN A 107 -2.16 2.98 -8.88
C ASN A 107 -1.94 3.54 -10.30
N ARG A 108 -2.89 4.31 -10.79
CA ARG A 108 -2.97 4.78 -12.20
C ARG A 108 -1.75 5.55 -12.70
N ARG A 109 -0.91 6.07 -11.79
CA ARG A 109 0.25 6.90 -12.14
C ARG A 109 1.58 6.21 -11.92
N HIS A 110 1.60 4.95 -11.47
CA HIS A 110 2.84 4.29 -11.06
C HIS A 110 3.87 4.24 -12.19
N LYS A 111 3.54 3.71 -13.36
CA LYS A 111 4.46 3.62 -14.50
C LYS A 111 4.98 4.99 -14.93
N LYS A 112 4.07 5.97 -15.07
CA LYS A 112 4.45 7.33 -15.47
C LYS A 112 5.39 8.00 -14.47
N ASN A 113 5.17 7.78 -13.16
CA ASN A 113 6.04 8.33 -12.14
C ASN A 113 7.39 7.63 -12.13
N TYR A 114 7.40 6.32 -12.28
CA TYR A 114 8.60 5.50 -12.38
C TYR A 114 9.48 5.95 -13.56
N ASP A 115 8.91 5.98 -14.78
CA ASP A 115 9.66 6.41 -15.98
C ASP A 115 10.27 7.80 -15.81
N LYS A 116 9.50 8.73 -15.24
CA LYS A 116 9.96 10.10 -15.04
C LYS A 116 11.04 10.22 -13.97
N ALA A 117 10.90 9.50 -12.86
CA ALA A 117 11.91 9.47 -11.80
C ALA A 117 13.24 8.91 -12.32
N LYS A 118 13.19 7.79 -13.04
CA LYS A 118 14.37 7.18 -13.67
C LYS A 118 15.04 8.11 -14.68
N ASN A 119 14.27 8.80 -15.51
CA ASN A 119 14.81 9.76 -16.49
C ASN A 119 15.57 10.91 -15.82
N GLU A 120 15.22 11.28 -14.59
CA GLU A 120 15.95 12.25 -13.78
C GLU A 120 17.08 11.61 -12.95
N GLY A 121 17.33 10.31 -13.11
CA GLY A 121 18.38 9.60 -12.37
C GLY A 121 18.05 9.42 -10.88
N ILE A 122 16.78 9.30 -10.52
CA ILE A 122 16.31 8.90 -9.20
C ILE A 122 16.09 7.40 -9.21
N THR A 123 16.82 6.66 -8.36
CA THR A 123 16.66 5.20 -8.22
C THR A 123 15.25 4.91 -7.75
N SER A 124 14.49 4.13 -8.50
CA SER A 124 13.05 3.97 -8.26
C SER A 124 12.68 2.50 -8.15
N GLY A 125 11.62 2.21 -7.41
CA GLY A 125 11.04 0.88 -7.32
C GLY A 125 9.56 0.94 -6.97
N PHE A 126 8.96 -0.23 -6.90
CA PHE A 126 7.53 -0.35 -6.64
C PHE A 126 7.25 -0.98 -5.29
N TYR A 127 6.13 -0.55 -4.67
CA TYR A 127 5.60 -1.24 -3.53
C TYR A 127 4.16 -1.70 -3.73
N HIS A 128 3.83 -2.78 -3.04
CA HIS A 128 2.49 -3.33 -2.94
C HIS A 128 1.90 -3.05 -1.57
N PHE A 129 0.71 -2.46 -1.51
CA PHE A 129 -0.03 -2.28 -0.27
C PHE A 129 -0.82 -3.54 0.08
N PHE A 130 -0.45 -4.21 1.17
CA PHE A 130 -0.99 -5.50 1.55
C PHE A 130 -2.36 -5.41 2.20
N MET A 131 -3.27 -6.27 1.77
CA MET A 131 -4.62 -6.38 2.33
C MET A 131 -4.76 -7.71 3.09
N PHE A 132 -4.84 -7.67 4.40
CA PHE A 132 -4.87 -8.86 5.26
C PHE A 132 -6.03 -9.83 5.01
N GLU A 133 -7.10 -9.35 4.39
CA GLU A 133 -8.29 -10.14 4.04
C GLU A 133 -8.20 -10.83 2.67
N LYS A 134 -7.08 -10.69 1.98
CA LYS A 134 -6.85 -11.24 0.65
C LYS A 134 -5.76 -12.32 0.70
N ASP A 135 -5.83 -13.23 -0.25
CA ASP A 135 -4.82 -14.27 -0.45
C ASP A 135 -3.47 -13.64 -0.80
N GLY A 136 -2.42 -13.99 -0.05
CA GLY A 136 -1.09 -13.40 -0.20
C GLY A 136 -0.45 -13.73 -1.55
N ALA A 137 -0.60 -14.95 -2.03
CA ALA A 137 -0.03 -15.36 -3.32
C ALA A 137 -0.73 -14.68 -4.51
N GLU A 138 -2.04 -14.47 -4.43
CA GLU A 138 -2.76 -13.72 -5.47
C GLU A 138 -2.36 -12.23 -5.49
N GLN A 139 -2.11 -11.64 -4.31
CA GLN A 139 -1.59 -10.29 -4.22
C GLN A 139 -0.20 -10.17 -4.85
N ALA A 140 0.69 -11.13 -4.60
CA ALA A 140 2.02 -11.14 -5.18
C ALA A 140 2.00 -11.26 -6.71
N LYS A 141 1.21 -12.18 -7.26
CA LYS A 141 1.01 -12.31 -8.71
C LYS A 141 0.49 -11.02 -9.32
N PHE A 142 -0.53 -10.43 -8.69
CA PHE A 142 -1.10 -9.15 -9.15
C PHE A 142 -0.09 -8.01 -9.12
N PHE A 143 0.79 -7.98 -8.12
CA PHE A 143 1.89 -7.01 -8.06
C PHE A 143 2.89 -7.22 -9.19
N LEU A 144 3.37 -8.45 -9.42
CA LEU A 144 4.31 -8.79 -10.49
C LEU A 144 3.76 -8.48 -11.89
N GLU A 145 2.48 -8.74 -12.13
CA GLU A 145 1.82 -8.41 -13.40
C GLU A 145 1.76 -6.91 -13.69
N ASN A 146 1.79 -6.08 -12.65
CA ASN A 146 1.59 -4.64 -12.75
C ASN A 146 2.81 -3.79 -12.37
N SER A 147 3.92 -4.41 -12.00
CA SER A 147 5.18 -3.74 -11.72
C SER A 147 6.29 -4.30 -12.61
N THR A 148 7.07 -3.42 -13.20
CA THR A 148 8.27 -3.82 -13.94
C THR A 148 9.43 -3.82 -12.97
N LEU A 149 10.08 -4.97 -12.79
CA LEU A 149 11.31 -5.09 -12.01
C LEU A 149 12.48 -5.11 -12.99
N GLU A 150 13.19 -3.99 -13.08
CA GLU A 150 14.38 -3.87 -13.93
C GLU A 150 15.64 -3.83 -13.06
N GLY A 151 16.75 -4.33 -13.58
CA GLY A 151 18.04 -4.21 -12.88
C GLY A 151 18.42 -2.75 -12.63
N LYS A 152 19.08 -2.49 -11.48
CA LYS A 152 19.44 -1.16 -10.94
C LYS A 152 18.26 -0.37 -10.33
N ASP A 153 17.15 -1.03 -10.13
CA ASP A 153 16.02 -0.47 -9.38
C ASP A 153 16.11 -0.81 -7.90
N LEU A 154 15.25 -0.17 -7.11
CA LEU A 154 15.01 -0.63 -5.74
C LEU A 154 14.37 -2.02 -5.78
N PRO A 155 14.71 -2.91 -4.82
CA PRO A 155 14.03 -4.20 -4.71
C PRO A 155 12.52 -4.02 -4.53
N PRO A 156 11.71 -5.05 -4.88
CA PRO A 156 10.28 -4.99 -4.62
C PRO A 156 10.00 -4.74 -3.13
N ALA A 157 8.96 -3.97 -2.82
CA ALA A 157 8.59 -3.72 -1.43
C ALA A 157 7.16 -4.14 -1.14
N LEU A 158 6.96 -4.64 0.08
CA LEU A 158 5.67 -5.05 0.62
C LEU A 158 5.29 -4.16 1.80
N ASP A 159 4.23 -3.39 1.65
CA ASP A 159 3.71 -2.48 2.67
C ASP A 159 2.70 -3.21 3.56
N VAL A 160 3.14 -3.51 4.80
CA VAL A 160 2.39 -4.25 5.81
C VAL A 160 2.07 -3.34 6.97
N GLU A 161 0.86 -2.78 6.96
CA GLU A 161 0.39 -1.91 8.02
C GLU A 161 -1.10 -2.12 8.33
N TYR A 162 -1.49 -1.82 9.57
CA TYR A 162 -2.90 -1.80 9.92
C TYR A 162 -3.57 -0.57 9.32
N SER A 163 -4.46 -0.78 8.35
CA SER A 163 -5.24 0.28 7.71
C SER A 163 -6.73 0.01 7.79
N PRO A 164 -7.59 1.03 7.80
CA PRO A 164 -9.03 0.83 7.70
C PRO A 164 -9.40 0.07 6.39
N PRO A 165 -10.33 -0.89 6.41
CA PRO A 165 -11.18 -1.34 7.54
C PRO A 165 -10.51 -2.34 8.48
N SER A 166 -9.27 -2.74 8.24
CA SER A 166 -8.53 -3.71 9.06
C SER A 166 -8.06 -3.13 10.42
N THR A 167 -8.31 -1.85 10.69
CA THR A 167 -8.04 -1.18 11.97
C THR A 167 -8.80 -1.75 13.17
N ILE A 168 -9.74 -2.66 12.94
CA ILE A 168 -10.15 -3.53 14.02
C ILE A 168 -8.99 -4.49 14.24
N ARG A 169 -8.06 -4.08 15.12
CA ARG A 169 -6.97 -4.92 15.61
C ARG A 169 -7.57 -6.22 16.15
N ARG A 170 -7.67 -7.22 15.30
CA ARG A 170 -8.03 -8.55 15.71
C ARG A 170 -6.78 -9.19 16.29
N THR A 171 -6.57 -9.03 17.59
CA THR A 171 -5.34 -9.41 18.32
C THR A 171 -5.29 -10.89 18.73
N GLY A 172 -6.28 -11.68 18.39
CA GLY A 172 -6.25 -13.10 18.73
C GLY A 172 -5.17 -13.86 17.95
N GLU A 173 -4.49 -14.79 18.60
CA GLU A 173 -3.39 -15.60 18.03
C GLU A 173 -3.73 -16.20 16.65
N LYS A 174 -4.96 -16.66 16.46
CA LYS A 174 -5.44 -17.18 15.18
C LYS A 174 -5.36 -16.13 14.04
N TYR A 175 -5.66 -14.86 14.34
CA TYR A 175 -5.60 -13.79 13.34
C TYR A 175 -4.15 -13.40 13.02
N ILE A 176 -3.29 -13.33 14.04
CA ILE A 176 -1.86 -13.07 13.88
C ILE A 176 -1.23 -14.15 13.00
N LYS A 177 -1.39 -15.41 13.36
CA LYS A 177 -0.88 -16.56 12.56
C LYS A 177 -1.44 -16.56 11.13
N GLY A 178 -2.72 -16.22 10.95
CA GLY A 178 -3.32 -16.13 9.63
C GLY A 178 -2.68 -15.04 8.77
N ARG A 179 -2.42 -13.87 9.33
CA ARG A 179 -1.76 -12.76 8.62
C ARG A 179 -0.32 -13.05 8.27
N ILE A 180 0.45 -13.58 9.23
CA ILE A 180 1.83 -14.01 8.99
C ILE A 180 1.87 -15.01 7.83
N ARG A 181 0.98 -16.00 7.82
CA ARG A 181 0.89 -16.98 6.72
C ARG A 181 0.65 -16.31 5.36
N GLU A 182 -0.28 -15.35 5.28
CA GLU A 182 -0.56 -14.67 4.00
C GLU A 182 0.58 -13.75 3.56
N ILE A 183 1.28 -13.10 4.49
CA ILE A 183 2.51 -12.34 4.20
C ILE A 183 3.61 -13.28 3.69
N THR A 184 3.81 -14.44 4.35
CA THR A 184 4.77 -15.46 3.90
C THR A 184 4.44 -15.97 2.50
N ARG A 185 3.17 -16.17 2.17
CA ARG A 185 2.76 -16.59 0.81
C ARG A 185 3.09 -15.53 -0.24
N PHE A 186 2.91 -14.25 0.10
CA PHE A 186 3.31 -13.15 -0.79
C PHE A 186 4.83 -13.17 -1.01
N ASP A 187 5.60 -13.18 0.08
CA ASP A 187 7.06 -13.23 0.05
C ASP A 187 7.58 -14.42 -0.78
N SER A 188 7.02 -15.62 -0.56
CA SER A 188 7.43 -16.84 -1.29
C SER A 188 7.23 -16.69 -2.80
N VAL A 189 6.09 -16.17 -3.25
CA VAL A 189 5.83 -15.97 -4.69
C VAL A 189 6.79 -14.93 -5.29
N ILE A 190 7.04 -13.81 -4.58
CA ILE A 190 8.02 -12.83 -5.07
C ILE A 190 9.40 -13.46 -5.18
N TYR A 191 9.83 -14.18 -4.15
CA TYR A 191 11.14 -14.85 -4.16
C TYR A 191 11.26 -15.93 -5.25
N GLU A 192 10.24 -16.75 -5.43
CA GLU A 192 10.21 -17.80 -6.48
C GLU A 192 10.33 -17.22 -7.89
N GLU A 193 9.72 -16.06 -8.15
CA GLU A 193 9.70 -15.43 -9.48
C GLU A 193 10.91 -14.53 -9.74
N THR A 194 11.52 -13.95 -8.70
CA THR A 194 12.55 -12.91 -8.85
C THR A 194 13.91 -13.28 -8.25
N GLY A 195 13.95 -14.28 -7.35
CA GLY A 195 15.13 -14.57 -6.53
C GLY A 195 15.37 -13.54 -5.41
N ILE A 196 14.47 -12.60 -5.20
CA ILE A 196 14.61 -11.48 -4.26
C ILE A 196 13.48 -11.53 -3.23
N HIS A 197 13.83 -11.53 -1.93
CA HIS A 197 12.85 -11.26 -0.88
C HIS A 197 12.46 -9.78 -0.90
N PRO A 198 11.16 -9.43 -0.86
CA PRO A 198 10.76 -8.03 -0.82
C PRO A 198 11.22 -7.34 0.46
N VAL A 199 11.58 -6.07 0.36
CA VAL A 199 11.73 -5.21 1.54
C VAL A 199 10.35 -5.05 2.20
N ILE A 200 10.27 -5.27 3.50
CA ILE A 200 9.01 -5.13 4.24
C ILE A 200 8.93 -3.74 4.87
N TYR A 201 8.06 -2.88 4.30
CA TYR A 201 7.65 -1.66 4.98
C TYR A 201 6.63 -2.00 6.05
N THR A 202 6.81 -1.42 7.23
CA THR A 202 5.90 -1.63 8.36
C THR A 202 6.03 -0.52 9.39
N ASN A 203 4.97 -0.28 10.17
CA ASN A 203 5.02 0.53 11.36
C ASN A 203 5.37 -0.31 12.60
N LYS A 204 5.74 0.34 13.70
CA LYS A 204 6.16 -0.36 14.94
C LYS A 204 5.14 -1.35 15.48
N GLU A 205 3.86 -1.09 15.30
CA GLU A 205 2.80 -1.98 15.79
C GLU A 205 2.75 -3.27 14.98
N CYS A 206 2.69 -3.17 13.64
CA CYS A 206 2.72 -4.32 12.76
C CYS A 206 4.06 -5.06 12.82
N TYR A 207 5.18 -4.34 12.93
CA TYR A 207 6.48 -4.93 13.14
C TYR A 207 6.49 -5.89 14.32
N LYS A 208 6.04 -5.41 15.50
CA LYS A 208 5.97 -6.21 16.72
C LYS A 208 5.02 -7.40 16.60
N ASP A 209 3.86 -7.20 15.97
CA ASP A 209 2.80 -8.20 15.95
C ASP A 209 3.00 -9.25 14.86
N LEU A 210 3.63 -8.90 13.73
CA LEU A 210 3.59 -9.71 12.50
C LEU A 210 4.97 -10.00 11.89
N ILE A 211 5.95 -9.12 12.08
CA ILE A 211 7.21 -9.19 11.33
C ILE A 211 8.35 -9.75 12.18
N LYS A 212 8.53 -9.23 13.38
CA LYS A 212 9.63 -9.60 14.27
C LYS A 212 9.71 -11.11 14.48
N GLY A 213 10.86 -11.71 14.15
CA GLY A 213 11.14 -13.15 14.29
C GLY A 213 10.42 -14.06 13.30
N HIS A 214 9.87 -13.50 12.20
CA HIS A 214 9.17 -14.28 11.18
C HIS A 214 9.72 -14.08 9.76
N PHE A 215 10.47 -12.99 9.52
CA PHE A 215 10.93 -12.60 8.18
C PHE A 215 12.41 -12.22 8.19
N ASP A 216 13.26 -13.11 8.71
CA ASP A 216 14.71 -12.87 8.90
C ASP A 216 15.47 -12.69 7.58
N ASN A 217 14.92 -13.15 6.46
CA ASN A 217 15.49 -13.00 5.13
C ASN A 217 15.07 -11.69 4.44
N ASN A 218 14.12 -10.98 5.01
CA ASN A 218 13.63 -9.72 4.46
C ASN A 218 14.31 -8.53 5.13
N GLU A 219 14.64 -7.53 4.36
CA GLU A 219 15.09 -6.25 4.89
C GLU A 219 13.90 -5.41 5.36
N ILE A 220 14.12 -4.60 6.39
CA ILE A 220 13.07 -3.82 7.03
C ILE A 220 13.14 -2.36 6.63
N TRP A 221 12.02 -1.84 6.14
CA TRP A 221 11.74 -0.43 5.97
C TRP A 221 10.73 -0.01 7.05
N ILE A 222 11.23 0.64 8.08
CA ILE A 222 10.44 0.95 9.28
C ILE A 222 9.85 2.36 9.26
N CYS A 223 8.57 2.49 9.54
CA CYS A 223 7.94 3.78 9.81
C CYS A 223 8.02 4.08 11.31
N ASP A 224 8.78 5.11 11.66
CA ASP A 224 8.87 5.64 13.02
C ASP A 224 8.93 7.17 13.00
N LEU A 225 7.79 7.78 13.17
CA LEU A 225 7.62 9.24 13.11
C LEU A 225 7.99 9.95 14.42
N ASN A 226 8.23 9.20 15.48
CA ASN A 226 8.48 9.74 16.83
C ASN A 226 9.95 9.70 17.20
N SER A 227 10.77 8.96 16.51
CA SER A 227 12.20 8.90 16.72
C SER A 227 12.92 10.04 16.00
N GLU A 228 13.94 10.60 16.65
CA GLU A 228 14.69 11.75 16.12
C GLU A 228 16.03 11.33 15.52
N GLU A 229 16.67 10.33 16.11
CA GLU A 229 18.02 9.90 15.74
C GLU A 229 18.03 8.60 14.94
N ASN A 230 17.32 7.59 15.41
CA ASN A 230 17.21 6.27 14.79
C ASN A 230 15.83 5.68 15.10
N PRO A 231 15.27 4.87 14.22
CA PRO A 231 14.09 4.10 14.57
C PRO A 231 14.41 3.13 15.70
N ASN A 232 13.51 3.04 16.67
CA ASN A 232 13.69 2.21 17.85
C ASN A 232 13.10 0.81 17.59
N ILE A 233 13.87 -0.03 16.89
CA ILE A 233 13.62 -1.46 16.70
C ILE A 233 14.90 -2.26 16.96
N GLU A 234 14.76 -3.55 17.27
CA GLU A 234 15.89 -4.41 17.64
C GLU A 234 16.65 -4.97 16.44
N GLU A 235 15.95 -5.29 15.36
CA GLU A 235 16.52 -5.81 14.12
C GLU A 235 17.20 -4.72 13.29
N LYS A 236 18.05 -5.18 12.38
CA LYS A 236 18.64 -4.29 11.37
C LYS A 236 17.53 -3.80 10.43
N TRP A 237 17.53 -2.50 10.19
CA TRP A 237 16.68 -1.87 9.21
C TRP A 237 17.52 -1.25 8.09
N VAL A 238 16.98 -1.20 6.88
CA VAL A 238 17.63 -0.65 5.70
C VAL A 238 17.09 0.73 5.34
N LEU A 239 15.79 0.93 5.50
CA LEU A 239 15.11 2.20 5.24
C LEU A 239 14.28 2.64 6.46
N TRP A 240 14.22 3.94 6.65
CA TRP A 240 13.42 4.55 7.70
C TRP A 240 12.55 5.67 7.15
N GLN A 241 11.23 5.51 7.25
CA GLN A 241 10.28 6.57 7.00
C GLN A 241 10.12 7.42 8.28
N TYR A 242 10.61 8.65 8.22
CA TYR A 242 10.69 9.53 9.38
C TYR A 242 9.64 10.65 9.38
N SER A 243 8.93 10.87 8.28
CA SER A 243 7.92 11.92 8.19
C SER A 243 6.84 11.60 7.15
N HIS A 244 5.58 11.85 7.52
CA HIS A 244 4.44 11.89 6.58
C HIS A 244 4.09 13.31 6.12
N LYS A 245 4.88 14.31 6.48
CA LYS A 245 4.60 15.73 6.23
C LYS A 245 5.77 16.44 5.57
N GLY A 246 6.54 15.67 4.80
CA GLY A 246 7.67 16.19 4.07
C GLY A 246 7.29 17.24 3.05
N LYS A 247 8.22 18.14 2.79
CA LYS A 247 8.12 19.15 1.73
C LYS A 247 9.27 18.94 0.78
N VAL A 248 8.94 18.74 -0.48
CA VAL A 248 9.89 18.56 -1.58
C VAL A 248 9.45 19.45 -2.73
N ASN A 249 10.35 20.20 -3.31
CA ASN A 249 10.05 21.01 -4.50
C ASN A 249 9.62 20.09 -5.66
N GLY A 250 8.59 20.51 -6.37
CA GLY A 250 8.00 19.67 -7.43
C GLY A 250 6.83 18.80 -6.97
N ILE A 251 6.57 18.70 -5.65
CA ILE A 251 5.41 18.01 -5.08
C ILE A 251 4.55 19.03 -4.35
N SER A 252 3.27 19.17 -4.77
CA SER A 252 2.38 20.17 -4.21
C SER A 252 1.76 19.81 -2.85
N PHE A 253 1.81 18.52 -2.50
CA PHE A 253 1.23 17.97 -1.27
C PHE A 253 2.33 17.55 -0.31
N ASP A 254 1.94 17.22 0.91
CA ASP A 254 2.83 16.52 1.83
C ASP A 254 3.24 15.19 1.20
N VAL A 255 4.48 14.79 1.44
CA VAL A 255 5.05 13.54 0.93
C VAL A 255 5.75 12.80 2.07
N ASP A 256 5.69 11.49 2.00
CA ASP A 256 6.38 10.63 2.92
C ASP A 256 7.88 10.66 2.64
N MET A 257 8.69 10.84 3.70
CA MET A 257 10.13 11.03 3.61
C MET A 257 10.87 9.87 4.22
N ASP A 258 11.86 9.40 3.50
CA ASP A 258 12.65 8.24 3.84
C ASP A 258 14.14 8.55 3.88
N VAL A 259 14.87 7.71 4.59
CA VAL A 259 16.33 7.67 4.53
C VAL A 259 16.81 6.23 4.41
N PHE A 260 17.94 6.07 3.73
CA PHE A 260 18.69 4.83 3.72
C PHE A 260 19.68 4.80 4.90
N ASN A 261 19.87 3.64 5.53
CA ASN A 261 20.76 3.44 6.65
C ASN A 261 22.21 3.21 6.21
N GLY A 262 22.80 4.22 5.62
CA GLY A 262 24.18 4.14 5.12
C GLY A 262 24.61 5.38 4.36
N THR A 263 25.81 5.30 3.79
CA THR A 263 26.36 6.30 2.87
C THR A 263 25.80 6.15 1.45
N GLU A 264 26.11 7.08 0.57
CA GLU A 264 25.76 6.93 -0.87
C GLU A 264 26.50 5.73 -1.51
N GLU A 265 27.67 5.37 -1.03
CA GLU A 265 28.41 4.21 -1.48
C GLU A 265 27.73 2.91 -1.01
N ASP A 266 27.34 2.84 0.25
CA ASP A 266 26.57 1.71 0.81
C ASP A 266 25.24 1.55 0.06
N PHE A 267 24.58 2.66 -0.30
CA PHE A 267 23.34 2.61 -1.07
C PHE A 267 23.55 2.03 -2.47
N ARG A 268 24.61 2.44 -3.16
CA ARG A 268 24.93 1.85 -4.48
C ARG A 268 25.25 0.36 -4.37
N ALA A 269 26.06 -0.03 -3.39
CA ALA A 269 26.38 -1.43 -3.15
C ALA A 269 25.13 -2.25 -2.83
N TRP A 270 24.22 -1.67 -2.03
CA TRP A 270 22.94 -2.30 -1.71
C TRP A 270 22.08 -2.55 -2.97
N ILE A 271 21.95 -1.57 -3.85
CA ILE A 271 21.22 -1.75 -5.12
C ILE A 271 21.88 -2.83 -5.99
N GLU A 272 23.21 -2.90 -6.02
CA GLU A 272 23.95 -3.90 -6.80
C GLU A 272 23.70 -5.33 -6.33
N THR A 273 23.28 -5.57 -5.09
CA THR A 273 22.94 -6.92 -4.60
C THR A 273 21.67 -7.48 -5.24
N TYR A 274 20.87 -6.65 -5.91
CA TYR A 274 19.60 -7.03 -6.55
C TYR A 274 19.66 -7.04 -8.09
N GLN A 275 20.85 -7.12 -8.66
CA GLN A 275 21.06 -7.10 -10.13
C GLN A 275 21.28 -8.50 -10.72
#